data_68fa5350eabc3c243515e45dc5d8b677
#
_entry.id   68fa5350eabc3c243515e45dc5d8b677
#
_cell.length_a   1.000
_cell.length_b   1.000
_cell.length_c   1.000
_cell.angle_alpha   90.00
_cell.angle_beta   90.00
_cell.angle_gamma   90.00
#
_symmetry.space_group_name_H-M   'P 1'
#
loop_
_entity.id
_entity.type
_entity.pdbx_description
1 polymer ?
#
loop_
_entity_poly.entity_id
_entity_poly.type
_entity_poly.pdbx_seq_one_letter_code
_entity_poly.pdbx_strand_id
1 'polypeptide(L)'
;MKQLTTVLLTVAAAFAQSSDRLPVTDAEKIADALRAGPAFVSKDATVLDWPSVPGGEYRLLRKGSNEWTCLPAIPGYSHDEPGCFDPIFLHWMQDSLAGRTPHIDRIGISYMCFGAWQSKDGSSGHEFHVGPHVMIVSPTQDDFQGFNRDPSNGMPYVAHLPHRTELYLVMPFRQWDEEQAHE
;
A
#
# COMPACT_ATOMS: atom_id res chain seq x y z
N MET A 1 -63.27 -10.46 -8.56
CA MET A 1 -62.30 -9.95 -7.60
C MET A 1 -60.94 -10.56 -8.00
N LYS A 2 -60.02 -9.77 -8.59
CA LYS A 2 -58.68 -10.22 -8.99
C LYS A 2 -57.72 -9.81 -7.89
N GLN A 3 -57.09 -10.78 -7.23
CA GLN A 3 -56.02 -10.55 -6.25
C GLN A 3 -54.71 -10.26 -7.01
N LEU A 4 -54.14 -9.07 -6.78
CA LEU A 4 -52.79 -8.73 -7.19
C LEU A 4 -51.82 -9.27 -6.12
N THR A 5 -50.98 -10.24 -6.52
CA THR A 5 -49.89 -10.71 -5.68
C THR A 5 -48.65 -9.82 -5.93
N THR A 6 -48.32 -8.99 -4.96
CA THR A 6 -47.13 -8.15 -5.00
C THR A 6 -45.93 -9.00 -4.58
N VAL A 7 -45.00 -9.26 -5.51
CA VAL A 7 -43.73 -9.92 -5.21
C VAL A 7 -42.72 -8.85 -4.76
N LEU A 8 -42.37 -8.83 -3.48
CA LEU A 8 -41.27 -8.04 -2.96
C LEU A 8 -39.94 -8.71 -3.33
N LEU A 9 -39.20 -8.09 -4.25
CA LEU A 9 -37.82 -8.43 -4.47
C LEU A 9 -36.96 -7.78 -3.34
N THR A 10 -36.47 -8.56 -2.39
CA THR A 10 -35.46 -8.16 -1.44
C THR A 10 -34.10 -8.22 -2.13
N VAL A 11 -33.55 -7.07 -2.48
CA VAL A 11 -32.13 -6.96 -2.88
C VAL A 11 -31.30 -7.05 -1.60
N ALA A 12 -30.70 -8.22 -1.37
CA ALA A 12 -29.69 -8.39 -0.34
C ALA A 12 -28.41 -7.69 -0.83
N ALA A 13 -28.12 -6.52 -0.26
CA ALA A 13 -26.82 -5.89 -0.39
C ALA A 13 -25.81 -6.78 0.35
N ALA A 14 -25.02 -7.52 -0.40
CA ALA A 14 -23.85 -8.20 0.15
C ALA A 14 -22.83 -7.12 0.51
N PHE A 15 -22.78 -6.74 1.78
CA PHE A 15 -21.65 -6.03 2.32
C PHE A 15 -20.46 -7.00 2.25
N ALA A 16 -19.51 -6.70 1.37
CA ALA A 16 -18.24 -7.39 1.34
C ALA A 16 -17.55 -7.11 2.69
N GLN A 17 -17.58 -8.09 3.58
CA GLN A 17 -16.73 -8.10 4.76
C GLN A 17 -15.29 -8.12 4.24
N SER A 18 -14.49 -7.12 4.62
CA SER A 18 -13.05 -7.19 4.43
C SER A 18 -12.56 -8.39 5.23
N SER A 19 -12.22 -9.46 4.54
CA SER A 19 -11.59 -10.59 5.22
C SER A 19 -10.16 -10.16 5.54
N ASP A 20 -9.71 -10.32 6.78
CA ASP A 20 -8.30 -10.19 7.20
C ASP A 20 -7.37 -11.22 6.50
N ARG A 21 -7.89 -11.92 5.51
CA ARG A 21 -7.15 -12.91 4.73
C ARG A 21 -6.42 -12.26 3.57
N LEU A 22 -5.10 -12.41 3.54
CA LEU A 22 -4.26 -11.99 2.42
C LEU A 22 -4.71 -12.61 1.09
N PRO A 23 -4.57 -11.88 -0.04
CA PRO A 23 -4.96 -12.37 -1.35
C PRO A 23 -4.08 -13.56 -1.78
N VAL A 24 -4.69 -14.62 -2.30
CA VAL A 24 -4.01 -15.86 -2.72
C VAL A 24 -4.03 -16.05 -4.22
N THR A 25 -5.19 -15.88 -4.85
CA THR A 25 -5.34 -16.03 -6.30
C THR A 25 -4.91 -14.77 -7.05
N ASP A 26 -4.55 -14.91 -8.33
CA ASP A 26 -4.21 -13.77 -9.18
C ASP A 26 -5.33 -12.73 -9.25
N ALA A 27 -6.58 -13.17 -9.28
CA ALA A 27 -7.74 -12.26 -9.29
C ALA A 27 -7.86 -11.50 -7.96
N GLU A 28 -7.67 -12.14 -6.81
CA GLU A 28 -7.65 -11.50 -5.50
C GLU A 28 -6.48 -10.51 -5.39
N LYS A 29 -5.28 -10.89 -5.84
CA LYS A 29 -4.10 -10.02 -5.84
C LYS A 29 -4.28 -8.78 -6.72
N ILE A 30 -4.89 -8.94 -7.90
CA ILE A 30 -5.21 -7.79 -8.77
C ILE A 30 -6.21 -6.87 -8.08
N ALA A 31 -7.30 -7.41 -7.52
CA ALA A 31 -8.31 -6.62 -6.83
C ALA A 31 -7.72 -5.87 -5.62
N ASP A 32 -6.87 -6.54 -4.87
CA ASP A 32 -6.16 -5.98 -3.73
C ASP A 32 -5.23 -4.84 -4.13
N ALA A 33 -4.32 -5.08 -5.07
CA ALA A 33 -3.39 -4.07 -5.56
C ALA A 33 -4.10 -2.79 -6.07
N LEU A 34 -5.23 -2.94 -6.76
CA LEU A 34 -5.94 -1.79 -7.35
C LEU A 34 -6.65 -0.88 -6.33
N ARG A 35 -6.87 -1.33 -5.12
CA ARG A 35 -7.41 -0.48 -4.04
C ARG A 35 -6.34 0.38 -3.35
N ALA A 36 -5.05 0.10 -3.59
CA ALA A 36 -3.92 0.79 -2.98
C ALA A 36 -3.79 2.26 -3.39
N GLY A 37 -4.22 2.61 -4.59
CA GLY A 37 -4.16 3.97 -5.12
C GLY A 37 -5.54 4.58 -5.37
N PRO A 38 -5.62 5.91 -5.53
CA PRO A 38 -6.85 6.55 -5.96
C PRO A 38 -7.26 6.04 -7.36
N ALA A 39 -8.57 5.99 -7.63
CA ALA A 39 -9.10 5.35 -8.83
C ALA A 39 -8.52 5.89 -10.15
N PHE A 40 -8.17 7.17 -10.22
CA PHE A 40 -7.54 7.78 -11.41
C PHE A 40 -6.11 7.30 -11.65
N VAL A 41 -5.44 6.73 -10.63
CA VAL A 41 -4.13 6.09 -10.72
C VAL A 41 -4.30 4.59 -10.98
N SER A 42 -4.99 3.89 -10.06
CA SER A 42 -4.97 2.44 -9.99
C SER A 42 -5.77 1.74 -11.08
N LYS A 43 -6.88 2.35 -11.59
CA LYS A 43 -7.72 1.70 -12.61
C LYS A 43 -6.96 1.28 -13.88
N ASP A 44 -5.97 2.07 -14.30
CA ASP A 44 -5.17 1.86 -15.50
C ASP A 44 -3.72 1.44 -15.19
N ALA A 45 -3.38 1.17 -13.91
CA ALA A 45 -2.04 0.78 -13.50
C ALA A 45 -1.70 -0.66 -13.91
N THR A 46 -0.42 -0.92 -14.13
CA THR A 46 0.12 -2.28 -14.20
C THR A 46 0.02 -2.91 -12.81
N VAL A 47 -0.32 -4.19 -12.75
CA VAL A 47 -0.27 -4.96 -11.50
C VAL A 47 0.79 -6.03 -11.60
N LEU A 48 1.73 -6.00 -10.67
CA LEU A 48 2.77 -7.02 -10.51
C LEU A 48 2.52 -7.82 -9.23
N ASP A 49 3.01 -9.05 -9.22
CA ASP A 49 3.15 -9.87 -8.02
C ASP A 49 4.55 -9.75 -7.47
N TRP A 50 4.69 -9.93 -6.16
CA TRP A 50 5.99 -9.93 -5.50
C TRP A 50 6.87 -11.08 -5.99
N PRO A 51 8.20 -10.88 -6.04
CA PRO A 51 9.12 -11.97 -6.35
C PRO A 51 9.10 -13.02 -5.24
N SER A 52 9.29 -14.28 -5.62
CA SER A 52 9.34 -15.40 -4.67
C SER A 52 10.57 -15.41 -3.76
N VAL A 53 11.59 -14.63 -4.12
CA VAL A 53 12.82 -14.42 -3.35
C VAL A 53 13.22 -12.95 -3.39
N PRO A 54 13.86 -12.40 -2.35
CA PRO A 54 14.32 -11.02 -2.35
C PRO A 54 15.23 -10.72 -3.55
N GLY A 55 14.96 -9.62 -4.25
CA GLY A 55 15.70 -9.21 -5.45
C GLY A 55 15.42 -10.02 -6.72
N GLY A 56 14.47 -10.95 -6.67
CA GLY A 56 13.99 -11.71 -7.83
C GLY A 56 13.12 -10.89 -8.79
N GLU A 57 12.63 -11.56 -9.83
CA GLU A 57 11.76 -10.94 -10.83
C GLU A 57 10.32 -10.83 -10.35
N TYR A 58 9.70 -9.69 -10.60
CA TYR A 58 8.27 -9.44 -10.37
C TYR A 58 7.44 -10.09 -11.48
N ARG A 59 6.38 -10.77 -11.12
CA ARG A 59 5.50 -11.45 -12.06
C ARG A 59 4.37 -10.52 -12.51
N LEU A 60 4.17 -10.38 -13.82
CA LEU A 60 3.06 -9.59 -14.37
C LEU A 60 1.73 -10.30 -14.12
N LEU A 61 0.80 -9.63 -13.41
CA LEU A 61 -0.58 -10.08 -13.19
C LEU A 61 -1.55 -9.40 -14.15
N ARG A 62 -1.38 -8.09 -14.36
CA ARG A 62 -2.21 -7.30 -15.27
C ARG A 62 -1.36 -6.21 -15.93
N LYS A 63 -1.43 -6.11 -17.26
CA LYS A 63 -0.84 -4.99 -18.01
C LYS A 63 -1.72 -3.74 -17.85
N GLY A 64 -1.13 -2.63 -17.47
CA GLY A 64 -1.75 -1.30 -17.43
C GLY A 64 -1.52 -0.48 -18.69
N SER A 65 -2.08 0.72 -18.70
CA SER A 65 -1.93 1.70 -19.78
C SER A 65 -1.37 3.05 -19.31
N ASN A 66 -1.20 3.24 -18.01
CA ASN A 66 -0.46 4.38 -17.43
C ASN A 66 0.91 3.92 -16.91
N GLU A 67 1.69 4.85 -16.37
CA GLU A 67 3.04 4.59 -15.86
C GLU A 67 3.08 3.97 -14.45
N TRP A 68 1.94 3.90 -13.76
CA TRP A 68 1.86 3.41 -12.39
C TRP A 68 1.88 1.89 -12.32
N THR A 69 2.51 1.38 -11.27
CA THR A 69 2.51 -0.04 -10.93
C THR A 69 1.96 -0.24 -9.53
N CYS A 70 0.97 -1.12 -9.38
CA CYS A 70 0.43 -1.49 -8.08
C CYS A 70 0.84 -2.93 -7.73
N LEU A 71 1.11 -3.14 -6.44
CA LEU A 71 1.47 -4.43 -5.85
C LEU A 71 0.44 -4.80 -4.80
N PRO A 72 0.05 -6.07 -4.70
CA PRO A 72 -0.83 -6.55 -3.63
C PRO A 72 -0.10 -6.59 -2.29
N ALA A 73 -0.78 -6.99 -1.24
CA ALA A 73 -0.19 -7.28 0.07
C ALA A 73 1.08 -8.12 -0.03
N ILE A 74 2.04 -7.83 0.81
CA ILE A 74 3.36 -8.50 0.80
C ILE A 74 3.19 -9.95 1.28
N PRO A 75 3.59 -10.96 0.51
CA PRO A 75 3.49 -12.36 0.90
C PRO A 75 4.26 -12.64 2.20
N GLY A 76 3.60 -13.31 3.13
CA GLY A 76 4.20 -13.68 4.42
C GLY A 76 4.15 -12.59 5.49
N TYR A 77 3.63 -11.40 5.19
CA TYR A 77 3.28 -10.42 6.21
C TYR A 77 1.97 -10.81 6.88
N SER A 78 1.79 -10.32 8.11
CA SER A 78 0.55 -10.53 8.88
C SER A 78 -0.57 -9.57 8.48
N HIS A 79 -0.23 -8.52 7.72
CA HIS A 79 -1.11 -7.40 7.41
C HIS A 79 -1.25 -7.20 5.90
N ASP A 80 -2.41 -6.66 5.52
CA ASP A 80 -2.76 -6.37 4.15
C ASP A 80 -2.35 -4.92 3.82
N GLU A 81 -1.24 -4.78 3.08
CA GLU A 81 -0.58 -3.50 2.79
C GLU A 81 -0.29 -3.34 1.29
N PRO A 82 -1.33 -3.24 0.45
CA PRO A 82 -1.11 -3.02 -0.98
C PRO A 82 -0.60 -1.60 -1.25
N GLY A 83 0.25 -1.44 -2.28
CA GLY A 83 0.84 -0.16 -2.67
C GLY A 83 0.76 0.11 -4.17
N CYS A 84 0.59 1.37 -4.56
CA CYS A 84 0.75 1.85 -5.95
C CYS A 84 1.91 2.83 -6.03
N PHE A 85 2.80 2.61 -6.98
CA PHE A 85 4.10 3.26 -7.08
C PHE A 85 4.27 3.91 -8.45
N ASP A 86 4.80 5.12 -8.50
CA ASP A 86 5.33 5.67 -9.74
C ASP A 86 6.63 4.94 -10.14
N PRO A 87 7.14 5.12 -11.37
CA PRO A 87 8.34 4.41 -11.83
C PRO A 87 9.58 4.67 -10.97
N ILE A 88 9.69 5.85 -10.37
CA ILE A 88 10.87 6.24 -9.57
C ILE A 88 10.82 5.59 -8.20
N PHE A 89 9.67 5.66 -7.52
CA PHE A 89 9.51 5.02 -6.23
C PHE A 89 9.64 3.49 -6.35
N LEU A 90 9.04 2.90 -7.39
CA LEU A 90 9.15 1.47 -7.66
C LEU A 90 10.61 1.05 -7.81
N HIS A 91 11.38 1.77 -8.61
CA HIS A 91 12.81 1.50 -8.80
C HIS A 91 13.60 1.61 -7.48
N TRP A 92 13.38 2.70 -6.74
CA TRP A 92 13.98 2.91 -5.43
C TRP A 92 13.67 1.75 -4.47
N MET A 93 12.43 1.33 -4.40
CA MET A 93 11.98 0.23 -3.53
C MET A 93 12.60 -1.11 -3.95
N GLN A 94 12.61 -1.40 -5.26
CA GLN A 94 13.20 -2.64 -5.79
C GLN A 94 14.70 -2.74 -5.49
N ASP A 95 15.44 -1.67 -5.62
CA ASP A 95 16.86 -1.63 -5.27
C ASP A 95 17.06 -1.82 -3.78
N SER A 96 16.32 -1.06 -2.96
CA SER A 96 16.40 -1.18 -1.50
C SER A 96 16.10 -2.61 -1.03
N LEU A 97 15.02 -3.23 -1.51
CA LEU A 97 14.66 -4.61 -1.14
C LEU A 97 15.67 -5.65 -1.63
N ALA A 98 16.32 -5.39 -2.76
CA ALA A 98 17.38 -6.26 -3.30
C ALA A 98 18.76 -6.05 -2.64
N GLY A 99 18.87 -5.16 -1.66
CA GLY A 99 20.13 -4.89 -0.98
C GLY A 99 21.07 -3.93 -1.72
N ARG A 100 20.59 -3.27 -2.75
CA ARG A 100 21.35 -2.27 -3.49
C ARG A 100 21.07 -0.86 -2.96
N THR A 101 22.03 0.03 -3.08
CA THR A 101 21.78 1.46 -2.85
C THR A 101 20.98 2.03 -4.02
N PRO A 102 19.79 2.57 -3.78
CA PRO A 102 18.99 3.15 -4.86
C PRO A 102 19.65 4.39 -5.46
N HIS A 103 19.62 4.48 -6.77
CA HIS A 103 20.04 5.67 -7.52
C HIS A 103 18.86 6.22 -8.31
N ILE A 104 18.26 7.29 -7.81
CA ILE A 104 17.16 8.00 -8.46
C ILE A 104 17.58 9.45 -8.75
N ASP A 105 17.05 10.04 -9.81
CA ASP A 105 17.41 11.37 -10.31
C ASP A 105 16.34 12.44 -10.01
N ARG A 106 15.19 12.03 -9.52
CA ARG A 106 14.06 12.88 -9.17
C ARG A 106 13.21 12.27 -8.07
N ILE A 107 12.26 13.04 -7.57
CA ILE A 107 11.28 12.58 -6.57
C ILE A 107 10.42 11.45 -7.14
N GLY A 108 10.23 10.40 -6.33
CA GLY A 108 9.27 9.33 -6.56
C GLY A 108 8.15 9.36 -5.54
N ILE A 109 6.96 8.91 -5.95
CA ILE A 109 5.74 8.95 -5.15
C ILE A 109 5.06 7.59 -5.13
N SER A 110 4.49 7.23 -3.97
CA SER A 110 3.61 6.06 -3.86
C SER A 110 2.35 6.36 -3.07
N TYR A 111 1.32 5.57 -3.29
CA TYR A 111 0.06 5.58 -2.55
C TYR A 111 -0.12 4.29 -1.77
N MET A 112 -0.55 4.41 -0.51
CA MET A 112 -1.05 3.32 0.32
C MET A 112 -2.40 3.72 0.92
N CYS A 113 -3.46 3.65 0.11
CA CYS A 113 -4.80 4.13 0.50
C CYS A 113 -5.46 3.26 1.58
N PHE A 114 -4.94 2.06 1.83
CA PHE A 114 -5.36 1.19 2.94
C PHE A 114 -4.45 1.32 4.17
N GLY A 115 -3.43 2.17 4.08
CA GLY A 115 -2.46 2.34 5.14
C GLY A 115 -1.43 1.22 5.20
N ALA A 116 -0.67 1.19 6.28
CA ALA A 116 0.34 0.19 6.57
C ALA A 116 0.50 0.02 8.08
N TRP A 117 1.04 -1.12 8.50
CA TRP A 117 1.42 -1.36 9.88
C TRP A 117 2.88 -1.04 10.07
N GLN A 118 3.18 -0.27 11.08
CA GLN A 118 4.54 0.17 11.36
C GLN A 118 4.88 -0.03 12.84
N SER A 119 6.12 -0.35 13.11
CA SER A 119 6.65 -0.45 14.47
C SER A 119 7.52 0.77 14.77
N LYS A 120 7.43 1.30 15.99
CA LYS A 120 8.26 2.43 16.44
C LYS A 120 9.73 2.06 16.59
N ASP A 121 10.01 0.82 16.93
CA ASP A 121 11.34 0.31 17.28
C ASP A 121 11.82 -0.86 16.43
N GLY A 122 11.04 -1.22 15.39
CA GLY A 122 11.33 -2.36 14.52
C GLY A 122 11.01 -3.72 15.14
N SER A 123 10.40 -3.76 16.35
CA SER A 123 10.03 -5.01 17.00
C SER A 123 8.62 -5.46 16.60
N SER A 124 8.42 -6.75 16.44
CA SER A 124 7.08 -7.33 16.26
C SER A 124 6.26 -7.23 17.54
N GLY A 125 4.95 -6.96 17.41
CA GLY A 125 4.03 -6.88 18.54
C GLY A 125 3.84 -5.48 19.15
N HIS A 126 4.53 -4.46 18.61
CA HIS A 126 4.32 -3.04 18.92
C HIS A 126 3.97 -2.25 17.67
N GLU A 127 3.29 -2.90 16.75
CA GLU A 127 2.87 -2.30 15.49
C GLU A 127 1.61 -1.48 15.71
N PHE A 128 1.51 -0.38 14.98
CA PHE A 128 0.32 0.47 14.93
C PHE A 128 -0.03 0.72 13.47
N HIS A 129 -1.30 0.93 13.19
CA HIS A 129 -1.78 1.18 11.85
C HIS A 129 -1.61 2.66 11.48
N VAL A 130 -0.82 2.92 10.45
CA VAL A 130 -0.78 4.22 9.78
C VAL A 130 -1.87 4.23 8.73
N GLY A 131 -2.85 5.11 8.88
CA GLY A 131 -3.98 5.21 7.93
C GLY A 131 -3.54 5.53 6.49
N PRO A 132 -4.49 5.88 5.62
CA PRO A 132 -4.18 6.26 4.23
C PRO A 132 -3.08 7.31 4.15
N HIS A 133 -2.06 7.05 3.33
CA HIS A 133 -0.92 7.95 3.21
C HIS A 133 -0.26 7.91 1.82
N VAL A 134 0.55 8.92 1.57
CA VAL A 134 1.51 8.98 0.46
C VAL A 134 2.91 8.79 1.03
N MET A 135 3.76 8.09 0.29
CA MET A 135 5.19 8.07 0.57
C MET A 135 5.95 8.79 -0.55
N ILE A 136 7.06 9.43 -0.18
CA ILE A 136 7.90 10.20 -1.08
C ILE A 136 9.35 9.78 -0.89
N VAL A 137 10.04 9.50 -1.98
CA VAL A 137 11.50 9.31 -2.00
C VAL A 137 12.17 10.46 -2.74
N SER A 138 13.38 10.81 -2.32
CA SER A 138 14.17 11.88 -2.92
C SER A 138 15.57 11.38 -3.31
N PRO A 139 16.19 11.96 -4.37
CA PRO A 139 17.59 11.71 -4.72
C PRO A 139 18.56 12.02 -3.59
N THR A 140 18.23 12.96 -2.72
CA THR A 140 19.05 13.33 -1.59
C THR A 140 18.31 13.14 -0.25
N GLN A 141 18.98 12.50 0.69
CA GLN A 141 18.43 12.27 2.05
C GLN A 141 18.34 13.57 2.85
N ASP A 142 19.09 14.60 2.48
CA ASP A 142 19.06 15.91 3.12
C ASP A 142 17.71 16.62 2.96
N ASP A 143 16.94 16.30 1.94
CA ASP A 143 15.57 16.80 1.74
C ASP A 143 14.61 16.42 2.88
N PHE A 144 14.97 15.40 3.64
CA PHE A 144 14.19 14.89 4.76
C PHE A 144 14.68 15.39 6.13
N GLN A 145 15.66 16.30 6.17
CA GLN A 145 16.12 16.91 7.42
C GLN A 145 15.01 17.75 8.06
N GLY A 146 14.87 17.59 9.37
CA GLY A 146 13.87 18.32 10.14
C GLY A 146 12.47 17.72 10.17
N PHE A 147 12.20 16.69 9.37
CA PHE A 147 10.96 15.93 9.53
C PHE A 147 10.98 15.08 10.80
N ASN A 148 9.80 14.89 11.36
CA ASN A 148 9.57 14.04 12.52
C ASN A 148 9.99 12.58 12.23
N ARG A 149 10.33 11.85 13.29
CA ARG A 149 10.60 10.39 13.23
C ARG A 149 9.60 9.56 14.04
N ASP A 150 8.66 10.22 14.72
CA ASP A 150 7.61 9.56 15.47
C ASP A 150 6.32 9.48 14.62
N PRO A 151 5.95 8.29 14.14
CA PRO A 151 4.76 8.11 13.31
C PRO A 151 3.45 8.20 14.08
N SER A 152 3.47 8.17 15.42
CA SER A 152 2.27 8.04 16.26
C SER A 152 1.47 9.33 16.43
N ASN A 153 1.99 10.47 15.96
CA ASN A 153 1.35 11.77 16.16
C ASN A 153 0.53 12.27 14.97
N GLY A 154 0.42 11.44 13.89
CA GLY A 154 -0.32 11.79 12.68
C GLY A 154 0.31 12.88 11.80
N MET A 155 1.48 13.40 12.17
CA MET A 155 2.23 14.38 11.37
C MET A 155 3.08 13.67 10.32
N PRO A 156 3.50 14.34 9.22
CA PRO A 156 4.48 13.79 8.30
C PRO A 156 5.76 13.37 9.04
N TYR A 157 6.29 12.21 8.71
CA TYR A 157 7.47 11.64 9.35
C TYR A 157 8.34 10.90 8.35
N VAL A 158 9.60 10.70 8.68
CA VAL A 158 10.53 9.89 7.89
C VAL A 158 10.63 8.49 8.46
N ALA A 159 10.62 7.51 7.57
CA ALA A 159 10.79 6.09 7.85
C ALA A 159 11.86 5.49 6.94
N HIS A 160 12.20 4.24 7.17
CA HIS A 160 13.07 3.43 6.32
C HIS A 160 12.50 2.01 6.19
N LEU A 161 12.82 1.33 5.11
CA LEU A 161 12.49 -0.08 4.97
C LEU A 161 13.24 -0.92 6.03
N PRO A 162 12.70 -2.07 6.46
CA PRO A 162 13.35 -2.93 7.44
C PRO A 162 14.79 -3.26 7.01
N HIS A 163 15.74 -3.09 7.95
CA HIS A 163 17.18 -3.33 7.74
C HIS A 163 17.84 -2.44 6.67
N ARG A 164 17.25 -1.25 6.39
CA ARG A 164 17.74 -0.26 5.45
C ARG A 164 17.98 1.08 6.13
N THR A 165 18.80 1.91 5.49
CA THR A 165 19.15 3.25 5.98
C THR A 165 18.55 4.35 5.12
N GLU A 166 18.13 4.01 3.90
CA GLU A 166 17.52 4.95 2.96
C GLU A 166 16.15 5.38 3.47
N LEU A 167 15.98 6.69 3.60
CA LEU A 167 14.78 7.30 4.14
C LEU A 167 13.74 7.53 3.05
N TYR A 168 12.48 7.46 3.44
CA TYR A 168 11.36 8.00 2.70
C TYR A 168 10.46 8.81 3.64
N LEU A 169 9.79 9.80 3.09
CA LEU A 169 8.82 10.63 3.82
C LEU A 169 7.44 9.97 3.73
N VAL A 170 6.77 9.82 4.84
CA VAL A 170 5.38 9.39 4.95
C VAL A 170 4.51 10.60 5.25
N MET A 171 3.45 10.80 4.46
CA MET A 171 2.48 11.89 4.60
C MET A 171 1.09 11.30 4.82
N PRO A 172 0.64 11.11 6.08
CA PRO A 172 -0.69 10.62 6.38
C PRO A 172 -1.76 11.61 5.90
N PHE A 173 -2.85 11.13 5.30
CA PHE A 173 -3.99 11.96 4.92
C PHE A 173 -5.01 12.08 6.05
N ARG A 174 -5.00 11.11 6.95
CA ARG A 174 -5.91 11.03 8.08
C ARG A 174 -5.20 10.32 9.21
N GLN A 175 -5.35 10.86 10.41
CA GLN A 175 -5.00 10.10 11.61
C GLN A 175 -5.97 8.93 11.71
N TRP A 176 -5.45 7.73 11.87
CA TRP A 176 -6.26 6.55 12.13
C TRP A 176 -6.61 6.54 13.62
N ASP A 177 -7.87 6.73 13.94
CA ASP A 177 -8.35 6.55 15.30
C ASP A 177 -8.47 5.05 15.56
N GLU A 178 -7.89 4.56 16.64
CA GLU A 178 -7.96 3.13 17.06
C GLU A 178 -9.42 2.61 17.12
N GLU A 179 -10.37 3.50 17.33
CA GLU A 179 -11.80 3.23 17.40
C GLU A 179 -12.41 2.78 16.04
N GLN A 180 -11.77 3.11 14.90
CA GLN A 180 -12.22 2.72 13.55
C GLN A 180 -11.59 1.43 13.02
N ALA A 181 -10.64 0.86 13.74
CA ALA A 181 -10.00 -0.41 13.38
C ALA A 181 -10.90 -1.63 13.69
N HIS A 182 -12.06 -1.41 14.32
CA HIS A 182 -13.00 -2.45 14.77
C HIS A 182 -14.38 -2.39 14.10
N GLU A 183 -14.58 -1.56 13.08
CA GLU A 183 -15.74 -1.57 12.19
C GLU A 183 -15.40 -2.28 10.86
#